data_306ea27bb8479cd6e173a9c522af4199
#
_entry.id   306ea27bb8479cd6e173a9c522af4199
#
_cell.length_a   1.000
_cell.length_b   1.000
_cell.length_c   1.000
_cell.angle_alpha   90.00
_cell.angle_beta   90.00
_cell.angle_gamma   90.00
#
_symmetry.space_group_name_H-M   'P 1'
#
loop_
_entity.id
_entity.type
_entity.pdbx_description
1 polymer ?
#
loop_
_entity_poly.entity_id
_entity_poly.type
_entity_poly.pdbx_seq_one_letter_code
_entity_poly.pdbx_strand_id
1 'polypeptide(L)'
;MNRDRPTVMATFNFLRQVRGRLLSYFRVSRFLNFLSICCFLAGALYAISMLVYPWFVSPRGWKHVQLVWDHWQGLNVGMLAFLSSVIAFNISRYNAEQQRAREFLAAKAFLPQAFSELSEYFRSSASVLASVWGRQVNENIDIDPPQLPSDYREIFEKCIRHATPEVGQYLVGILVQMQVHNARMREFFRKDDGIIRINSDRLNLLTYLYRLGQLQALINKNFDFARNIVPFDSNPLDWEDFRNAFGNLNIWLQEYVVDDHANLEGFTKRAIERNNPD
;
A
#
# COMPACT_ATOMS: atom_id res chain seq x y z
N MET A 1 -27.20 -14.89 18.36
CA MET A 1 -26.08 -14.35 19.13
C MET A 1 -25.21 -13.54 18.19
N ASN A 2 -25.21 -12.23 18.31
CA ASN A 2 -24.91 -11.28 17.22
C ASN A 2 -23.74 -10.38 17.66
N ARG A 3 -22.47 -10.82 17.53
CA ARG A 3 -21.29 -10.05 17.99
C ARG A 3 -20.19 -9.76 16.95
N ASP A 4 -20.35 -10.18 15.68
CA ASP A 4 -19.26 -10.04 14.68
C ASP A 4 -19.47 -8.95 13.61
N ARG A 5 -20.48 -8.09 13.76
CA ARG A 5 -20.74 -7.00 12.80
C ARG A 5 -19.84 -5.75 12.90
N PRO A 6 -19.14 -5.40 14.00
CA PRO A 6 -18.36 -4.16 14.04
C PRO A 6 -17.07 -4.19 13.21
N THR A 7 -16.45 -5.34 13.00
CA THR A 7 -15.12 -5.45 12.36
C THR A 7 -15.19 -5.25 10.84
N VAL A 8 -16.24 -5.75 10.20
CA VAL A 8 -16.43 -5.60 8.74
C VAL A 8 -16.82 -4.17 8.38
N MET A 9 -17.64 -3.51 9.20
CA MET A 9 -17.99 -2.10 9.00
C MET A 9 -16.80 -1.15 9.21
N ALA A 10 -15.90 -1.45 10.14
CA ALA A 10 -14.70 -0.65 10.38
C ALA A 10 -13.72 -0.72 9.20
N THR A 11 -13.52 -1.89 8.61
CA THR A 11 -12.70 -2.05 7.39
C THR A 11 -13.31 -1.36 6.19
N PHE A 12 -14.64 -1.41 6.02
CA PHE A 12 -15.33 -0.76 4.91
C PHE A 12 -15.27 0.79 5.03
N ASN A 13 -15.42 1.32 6.23
CA ASN A 13 -15.28 2.76 6.48
C ASN A 13 -13.84 3.24 6.31
N PHE A 14 -12.86 2.44 6.72
CA PHE A 14 -11.44 2.72 6.49
C PHE A 14 -11.11 2.78 5.00
N LEU A 15 -11.54 1.81 4.20
CA LEU A 15 -11.36 1.78 2.74
C LEU A 15 -12.03 2.98 2.05
N ARG A 16 -13.23 3.36 2.49
CA ARG A 16 -13.94 4.54 1.98
C ARG A 16 -13.22 5.85 2.29
N GLN A 17 -12.66 5.96 3.49
CA GLN A 17 -11.89 7.14 3.92
C GLN A 17 -10.57 7.26 3.16
N VAL A 18 -9.89 6.15 2.91
CA VAL A 18 -8.64 6.11 2.13
C VAL A 18 -8.88 6.43 0.67
N ARG A 19 -9.95 5.88 0.06
CA ARG A 19 -10.36 6.23 -1.31
C ARG A 19 -10.66 7.73 -1.45
N GLY A 20 -11.27 8.35 -0.44
CA GLY A 20 -11.49 9.80 -0.40
C GLY A 20 -10.19 10.61 -0.40
N ARG A 21 -9.18 10.17 0.36
CA ARG A 21 -7.85 10.82 0.40
C ARG A 21 -7.07 10.66 -0.90
N LEU A 22 -7.13 9.49 -1.53
CA LEU A 22 -6.53 9.25 -2.85
C LEU A 22 -7.12 10.18 -3.91
N LEU A 23 -8.45 10.26 -3.98
CA LEU A 23 -9.14 11.14 -4.93
C LEU A 23 -8.80 12.62 -4.69
N SER A 24 -8.61 13.05 -3.44
CA SER A 24 -8.19 14.42 -3.11
C SER A 24 -6.76 14.70 -3.56
N TYR A 25 -5.83 13.76 -3.36
CA TYR A 25 -4.44 13.88 -3.82
C TYR A 25 -4.32 14.02 -5.35
N PHE A 26 -5.03 13.18 -6.11
CA PHE A 26 -5.08 13.26 -7.58
C PHE A 26 -5.74 14.56 -8.07
N ARG A 27 -6.71 15.07 -7.34
CA ARG A 27 -7.37 16.34 -7.66
C ARG A 27 -6.43 17.52 -7.43
N VAL A 28 -5.72 17.55 -6.32
CA VAL A 28 -4.74 18.61 -5.99
C VAL A 28 -3.58 18.60 -6.98
N SER A 29 -3.03 17.45 -7.32
CA SER A 29 -1.95 17.33 -8.29
C SER A 29 -2.36 17.83 -9.68
N ARG A 30 -3.56 17.47 -10.15
CA ARG A 30 -4.12 17.99 -11.42
C ARG A 30 -4.37 19.49 -11.38
N PHE A 31 -4.90 20.00 -10.27
CA PHE A 31 -5.13 21.43 -10.09
C PHE A 31 -3.80 22.23 -10.13
N LEU A 32 -2.77 21.76 -9.45
CA LEU A 32 -1.45 22.40 -9.46
C LEU A 32 -0.80 22.38 -10.86
N ASN A 33 -0.95 21.29 -11.59
CA ASN A 33 -0.47 21.22 -12.98
C ASN A 33 -1.24 22.18 -13.89
N PHE A 34 -2.56 22.25 -13.75
CA PHE A 34 -3.39 23.21 -14.48
C PHE A 34 -2.98 24.66 -14.16
N LEU A 35 -2.78 25.00 -12.88
CA LEU A 35 -2.32 26.32 -12.45
C LEU A 35 -0.95 26.66 -13.06
N SER A 36 -0.01 25.72 -13.06
CA SER A 36 1.31 25.91 -13.67
C SER A 36 1.21 26.17 -15.19
N ILE A 37 0.33 25.49 -15.90
CA ILE A 37 0.06 25.72 -17.32
C ILE A 37 -0.53 27.13 -17.52
N CYS A 38 -1.50 27.54 -16.72
CA CYS A 38 -2.08 28.87 -16.78
C CYS A 38 -1.03 29.97 -16.53
N CYS A 39 -0.14 29.78 -15.54
CA CYS A 39 0.96 30.71 -15.27
C CYS A 39 1.94 30.80 -16.44
N PHE A 40 2.26 29.66 -17.07
CA PHE A 40 3.13 29.63 -18.25
C PHE A 40 2.49 30.35 -19.43
N LEU A 41 1.21 30.14 -19.71
CA LEU A 41 0.48 30.82 -20.77
C LEU A 41 0.40 32.33 -20.52
N ALA A 42 0.14 32.75 -19.28
CA ALA A 42 0.17 34.17 -18.90
C ALA A 42 1.58 34.81 -19.12
N GLY A 43 2.63 34.08 -18.76
CA GLY A 43 4.00 34.48 -19.02
C GLY A 43 4.33 34.61 -20.51
N ALA A 44 3.88 33.67 -21.32
CA ALA A 44 4.04 33.69 -22.77
C ALA A 44 3.29 34.86 -23.41
N LEU A 45 2.05 35.10 -23.00
CA LEU A 45 1.22 36.20 -23.47
C LEU A 45 1.89 37.57 -23.11
N TYR A 46 2.40 37.65 -21.86
CA TYR A 46 3.18 38.83 -21.43
C TYR A 46 4.42 39.04 -22.30
N ALA A 47 5.24 38.00 -22.55
CA ALA A 47 6.41 38.10 -23.39
C ALA A 47 6.07 38.53 -24.83
N ILE A 48 5.02 38.00 -25.42
CA ILE A 48 4.53 38.37 -26.74
C ILE A 48 4.12 39.86 -26.73
N SER A 49 3.32 40.28 -25.76
CA SER A 49 2.81 41.68 -25.69
C SER A 49 3.88 42.72 -25.43
N MET A 50 4.90 42.39 -24.63
CA MET A 50 5.92 43.34 -24.20
C MET A 50 7.21 43.33 -25.04
N LEU A 51 7.53 42.23 -25.71
CA LEU A 51 8.74 42.11 -26.53
C LEU A 51 8.41 41.98 -28.01
N VAL A 52 7.53 41.07 -28.40
CA VAL A 52 7.30 40.73 -29.80
C VAL A 52 6.42 41.77 -30.49
N TYR A 53 5.28 42.10 -29.89
CA TYR A 53 4.32 43.03 -30.48
C TYR A 53 4.91 44.45 -30.71
N PRO A 54 5.61 45.09 -29.73
CA PRO A 54 6.21 46.41 -29.94
C PRO A 54 7.29 46.43 -31.01
N TRP A 55 7.99 45.28 -31.22
CA TRP A 55 8.99 45.16 -32.27
C TRP A 55 8.43 45.32 -33.66
N PHE A 56 7.23 44.75 -33.90
CA PHE A 56 6.61 44.77 -35.23
C PHE A 56 5.74 46.02 -35.52
N VAL A 57 5.24 46.67 -34.48
CA VAL A 57 4.30 47.79 -34.63
C VAL A 57 5.04 49.11 -35.03
N SER A 58 6.30 49.26 -34.68
CA SER A 58 7.04 50.51 -34.95
C SER A 58 8.26 50.31 -35.82
N PRO A 59 8.48 51.19 -36.83
CA PRO A 59 9.70 51.15 -37.64
C PRO A 59 10.98 51.43 -36.81
N ARG A 60 10.85 51.88 -35.56
CA ARG A 60 11.97 52.11 -34.61
C ARG A 60 12.48 50.83 -33.98
N GLY A 61 11.83 49.67 -34.20
CA GLY A 61 12.28 48.36 -33.71
C GLY A 61 12.64 48.38 -32.22
N TRP A 62 13.88 48.05 -31.89
CA TRP A 62 14.36 47.91 -30.50
C TRP A 62 14.16 49.18 -29.63
N LYS A 63 14.32 50.37 -30.17
CA LYS A 63 14.09 51.63 -29.43
C LYS A 63 12.64 51.74 -28.94
N HIS A 64 11.70 51.29 -29.72
CA HIS A 64 10.27 51.28 -29.29
C HIS A 64 10.01 50.24 -28.18
N VAL A 65 10.63 49.07 -28.27
CA VAL A 65 10.57 48.07 -27.19
C VAL A 65 11.13 48.65 -25.89
N GLN A 66 12.26 49.33 -25.93
CA GLN A 66 12.87 49.98 -24.74
C GLN A 66 11.91 51.01 -24.11
N LEU A 67 11.28 51.84 -24.91
CA LEU A 67 10.32 52.84 -24.41
C LEU A 67 9.11 52.20 -23.75
N VAL A 68 8.58 51.13 -24.31
CA VAL A 68 7.46 50.35 -23.72
C VAL A 68 7.93 49.73 -22.41
N TRP A 69 9.11 49.15 -22.36
CA TRP A 69 9.65 48.51 -21.15
C TRP A 69 9.91 49.53 -20.02
N ASP A 70 10.42 50.67 -20.34
CA ASP A 70 10.67 51.76 -19.39
C ASP A 70 9.35 52.27 -18.81
N HIS A 71 8.33 52.47 -19.66
CA HIS A 71 7.00 52.90 -19.23
C HIS A 71 6.34 51.90 -18.27
N TRP A 72 6.54 50.58 -18.50
CA TRP A 72 5.94 49.50 -17.71
C TRP A 72 6.95 48.85 -16.75
N GLN A 73 7.99 49.54 -16.32
CA GLN A 73 9.06 48.99 -15.49
C GLN A 73 8.58 48.27 -14.24
N GLY A 74 7.60 48.83 -13.51
CA GLY A 74 7.02 48.22 -12.32
C GLY A 74 6.31 46.90 -12.61
N LEU A 75 5.57 46.82 -13.72
CA LEU A 75 4.90 45.59 -14.17
C LEU A 75 5.95 44.53 -14.58
N ASN A 76 7.00 44.94 -15.28
CA ASN A 76 8.06 44.06 -15.74
C ASN A 76 8.79 43.39 -14.56
N VAL A 77 9.15 44.19 -13.53
CA VAL A 77 9.78 43.65 -12.31
C VAL A 77 8.86 42.72 -11.58
N GLY A 78 7.57 43.06 -11.42
CA GLY A 78 6.57 42.22 -10.80
C GLY A 78 6.36 40.90 -11.54
N MET A 79 6.30 40.93 -12.88
CA MET A 79 6.13 39.75 -13.71
C MET A 79 7.35 38.82 -13.67
N LEU A 80 8.58 39.39 -13.71
CA LEU A 80 9.80 38.60 -13.57
C LEU A 80 9.90 37.94 -12.21
N ALA A 81 9.53 38.63 -11.12
CA ALA A 81 9.49 38.07 -9.78
C ALA A 81 8.46 36.97 -9.67
N PHE A 82 7.27 37.15 -10.26
CA PHE A 82 6.23 36.15 -10.31
C PHE A 82 6.68 34.87 -11.06
N LEU A 83 7.22 35.03 -12.28
CA LEU A 83 7.72 33.90 -13.07
C LEU A 83 8.85 33.15 -12.37
N SER A 84 9.78 33.89 -11.74
CA SER A 84 10.86 33.28 -10.94
C SER A 84 10.31 32.45 -9.79
N SER A 85 9.26 32.92 -9.11
CA SER A 85 8.59 32.19 -8.03
C SER A 85 7.90 30.92 -8.54
N VAL A 86 7.25 30.97 -9.71
CA VAL A 86 6.62 29.80 -10.34
C VAL A 86 7.68 28.75 -10.73
N ILE A 87 8.80 29.19 -11.30
CA ILE A 87 9.91 28.29 -11.67
C ILE A 87 10.50 27.66 -10.41
N ALA A 88 10.80 28.44 -9.38
CA ALA A 88 11.35 27.93 -8.11
C ALA A 88 10.40 26.90 -7.45
N PHE A 89 9.11 27.16 -7.46
CA PHE A 89 8.09 26.23 -6.95
C PHE A 89 8.10 24.91 -7.73
N ASN A 90 8.13 24.94 -9.06
CA ASN A 90 8.17 23.73 -9.87
C ASN A 90 9.46 22.93 -9.70
N ILE A 91 10.62 23.61 -9.58
CA ILE A 91 11.91 22.96 -9.29
C ILE A 91 11.86 22.30 -7.91
N SER A 92 11.34 22.99 -6.89
CA SER A 92 11.20 22.44 -5.54
C SER A 92 10.32 21.19 -5.52
N ARG A 93 9.18 21.24 -6.23
CA ARG A 93 8.29 20.06 -6.39
C ARG A 93 9.01 18.88 -7.05
N TYR A 94 9.68 19.15 -8.17
CA TYR A 94 10.43 18.13 -8.89
C TYR A 94 11.49 17.47 -8.01
N ASN A 95 12.27 18.28 -7.29
CA ASN A 95 13.30 17.78 -6.38
C ASN A 95 12.69 16.95 -5.24
N ALA A 96 11.58 17.38 -4.66
CA ALA A 96 10.88 16.63 -3.60
C ALA A 96 10.36 15.28 -4.11
N GLU A 97 9.79 15.22 -5.33
CA GLU A 97 9.35 13.98 -5.96
C GLU A 97 10.53 13.03 -6.25
N GLN A 98 11.66 13.56 -6.74
CA GLN A 98 12.88 12.78 -6.97
C GLN A 98 13.48 12.25 -5.68
N GLN A 99 13.52 13.06 -4.64
CA GLN A 99 14.02 12.64 -3.33
C GLN A 99 13.13 11.52 -2.77
N ARG A 100 11.81 11.69 -2.79
CA ARG A 100 10.85 10.68 -2.36
C ARG A 100 11.02 9.36 -3.11
N ALA A 101 11.23 9.42 -4.43
CA ALA A 101 11.45 8.22 -5.25
C ALA A 101 12.75 7.49 -4.87
N ARG A 102 13.83 8.24 -4.59
CA ARG A 102 15.11 7.66 -4.12
C ARG A 102 14.98 7.03 -2.75
N GLU A 103 14.31 7.70 -1.81
CA GLU A 103 14.06 7.20 -0.46
C GLU A 103 13.18 5.95 -0.49
N PHE A 104 12.17 5.92 -1.36
CA PHE A 104 11.36 4.72 -1.58
C PHE A 104 12.19 3.57 -2.13
N LEU A 105 13.03 3.80 -3.13
CA LEU A 105 13.89 2.77 -3.71
C LEU A 105 14.87 2.21 -2.67
N ALA A 106 15.46 3.06 -1.84
CA ALA A 106 16.35 2.66 -0.76
C ALA A 106 15.62 1.81 0.29
N ALA A 107 14.43 2.21 0.73
CA ALA A 107 13.62 1.45 1.67
C ALA A 107 13.15 0.11 1.07
N LYS A 108 12.74 0.11 -0.20
CA LYS A 108 12.28 -1.06 -0.94
C LYS A 108 13.35 -2.14 -1.08
N ALA A 109 14.63 -1.78 -1.09
CA ALA A 109 15.73 -2.73 -1.18
C ALA A 109 15.75 -3.77 -0.02
N PHE A 110 15.17 -3.44 1.13
CA PHE A 110 15.04 -4.32 2.29
C PHE A 110 13.73 -5.10 2.33
N LEU A 111 12.77 -4.76 1.49
CA LEU A 111 11.45 -5.38 1.48
C LEU A 111 11.48 -6.89 1.16
N PRO A 112 12.32 -7.40 0.22
CA PRO A 112 12.43 -8.83 -0.04
C PRO A 112 12.91 -9.63 1.20
N GLN A 113 13.81 -9.07 2.00
CA GLN A 113 14.25 -9.68 3.25
C GLN A 113 13.08 -9.76 4.24
N ALA A 114 12.37 -8.66 4.46
CA ALA A 114 11.20 -8.64 5.34
C ALA A 114 10.13 -9.65 4.89
N PHE A 115 9.89 -9.78 3.59
CA PHE A 115 8.95 -10.77 3.03
C PHE A 115 9.43 -12.21 3.27
N SER A 116 10.73 -12.48 3.15
CA SER A 116 11.29 -13.81 3.43
C SER A 116 11.12 -14.19 4.89
N GLU A 117 11.47 -13.29 5.81
CA GLU A 117 11.34 -13.50 7.26
C GLU A 117 9.88 -13.68 7.68
N LEU A 118 8.96 -12.89 7.09
CA LEU A 118 7.52 -13.07 7.32
C LEU A 118 6.99 -14.38 6.78
N SER A 119 7.47 -14.85 5.61
CA SER A 119 7.08 -16.14 5.05
C SER A 119 7.55 -17.31 5.94
N GLU A 120 8.71 -17.19 6.59
CA GLU A 120 9.18 -18.18 7.56
C GLU A 120 8.32 -18.18 8.83
N TYR A 121 7.98 -16.98 9.35
CA TYR A 121 7.04 -16.84 10.46
C TYR A 121 5.67 -17.44 10.12
N PHE A 122 5.15 -17.25 8.88
CA PHE A 122 3.89 -17.84 8.45
C PHE A 122 3.97 -19.36 8.35
N ARG A 123 5.07 -19.90 7.87
CA ARG A 123 5.28 -21.36 7.82
C ARG A 123 5.29 -21.96 9.23
N SER A 124 5.96 -21.31 10.16
CA SER A 124 5.95 -21.72 11.57
C SER A 124 4.55 -21.63 12.17
N SER A 125 3.79 -20.57 11.85
CA SER A 125 2.38 -20.42 12.27
C SER A 125 1.49 -21.50 11.67
N ALA A 126 1.71 -21.88 10.39
CA ALA A 126 0.98 -22.96 9.72
C ALA A 126 1.23 -24.31 10.40
N SER A 127 2.48 -24.62 10.79
CA SER A 127 2.83 -25.82 11.52
C SER A 127 2.11 -25.93 12.87
N VAL A 128 2.00 -24.80 13.59
CA VAL A 128 1.20 -24.73 14.83
C VAL A 128 -0.27 -25.05 14.56
N LEU A 129 -0.88 -24.39 13.56
CA LEU A 129 -2.30 -24.60 13.22
C LEU A 129 -2.57 -26.05 12.77
N ALA A 130 -1.65 -26.65 12.00
CA ALA A 130 -1.72 -28.05 11.58
C ALA A 130 -1.66 -29.00 12.80
N SER A 131 -0.76 -28.74 13.75
CA SER A 131 -0.66 -29.54 14.98
C SER A 131 -1.91 -29.46 15.82
N VAL A 132 -2.55 -28.30 15.87
CA VAL A 132 -3.84 -28.08 16.57
C VAL A 132 -4.98 -28.79 15.86
N TRP A 133 -5.00 -28.78 14.53
CA TRP A 133 -6.05 -29.43 13.73
C TRP A 133 -6.16 -30.93 13.96
N GLY A 134 -5.02 -31.61 14.11
CA GLY A 134 -4.95 -33.07 14.32
C GLY A 134 -5.27 -33.55 15.73
N ARG A 135 -5.48 -32.64 16.71
CA ARG A 135 -5.61 -32.99 18.14
C ARG A 135 -7.05 -32.95 18.66
N GLN A 136 -7.24 -33.63 19.77
CA GLN A 136 -8.47 -33.53 20.55
C GLN A 136 -8.41 -32.28 21.47
N VAL A 137 -9.58 -31.76 21.80
CA VAL A 137 -9.72 -30.63 22.74
C VAL A 137 -9.09 -31.02 24.10
N ASN A 138 -8.17 -30.22 24.63
CA ASN A 138 -7.44 -30.38 25.89
C ASN A 138 -6.13 -31.21 25.88
N GLU A 139 -5.57 -31.56 24.73
CA GLU A 139 -4.19 -32.06 24.72
C GLU A 139 -3.17 -30.91 24.94
N ASN A 140 -2.17 -31.18 25.79
CA ASN A 140 -1.06 -30.24 25.99
C ASN A 140 -0.24 -30.10 24.71
N ILE A 141 0.04 -28.88 24.33
CA ILE A 141 0.89 -28.59 23.18
C ILE A 141 2.27 -28.18 23.70
N ASP A 142 3.23 -29.03 23.35
CA ASP A 142 4.67 -28.74 23.55
C ASP A 142 5.25 -28.20 22.24
N ILE A 143 4.83 -27.00 21.87
CA ILE A 143 5.33 -26.30 20.67
C ILE A 143 5.62 -24.89 21.07
N ASP A 144 6.80 -24.41 20.69
CA ASP A 144 7.19 -23.02 20.91
C ASP A 144 6.33 -22.07 20.03
N PRO A 145 5.93 -20.91 20.57
CA PRO A 145 5.23 -19.93 19.80
C PRO A 145 6.09 -19.39 18.66
N PRO A 146 5.53 -19.24 17.43
CA PRO A 146 6.27 -18.68 16.32
C PRO A 146 6.73 -17.26 16.64
N GLN A 147 8.01 -17.00 16.44
CA GLN A 147 8.60 -15.69 16.74
C GLN A 147 8.41 -14.75 15.57
N LEU A 148 7.75 -13.64 15.84
CA LEU A 148 7.55 -12.59 14.85
C LEU A 148 8.87 -11.83 14.65
N PRO A 149 9.37 -11.65 13.39
CA PRO A 149 10.56 -10.85 13.12
C PRO A 149 10.49 -9.46 13.75
N SER A 150 11.60 -8.88 14.16
CA SER A 150 11.64 -7.55 14.80
C SER A 150 11.56 -6.42 13.78
N ASP A 151 12.27 -6.56 12.67
CA ASP A 151 12.68 -5.45 11.80
C ASP A 151 11.68 -5.13 10.69
N TYR A 152 10.74 -6.07 10.39
CA TYR A 152 9.77 -5.86 9.32
C TYR A 152 8.94 -4.58 9.49
N ARG A 153 8.65 -4.17 10.74
CA ARG A 153 7.85 -2.96 11.01
C ARG A 153 8.53 -1.70 10.53
N GLU A 154 9.82 -1.57 10.82
CA GLU A 154 10.61 -0.41 10.42
C GLU A 154 10.78 -0.36 8.90
N ILE A 155 11.01 -1.52 8.26
CA ILE A 155 11.13 -1.64 6.81
C ILE A 155 9.81 -1.23 6.15
N PHE A 156 8.67 -1.77 6.61
CA PHE A 156 7.35 -1.41 6.09
C PHE A 156 7.03 0.07 6.31
N GLU A 157 7.32 0.62 7.50
CA GLU A 157 7.09 2.04 7.79
C GLU A 157 7.85 2.94 6.82
N LYS A 158 9.14 2.67 6.60
CA LYS A 158 9.98 3.40 5.64
C LYS A 158 9.42 3.29 4.22
N CYS A 159 9.03 2.09 3.79
CA CYS A 159 8.41 1.90 2.48
C CYS A 159 7.09 2.66 2.36
N ILE A 160 6.18 2.56 3.33
CA ILE A 160 4.88 3.22 3.31
C ILE A 160 5.02 4.74 3.27
N ARG A 161 5.99 5.30 4.01
CA ARG A 161 6.23 6.75 4.09
C ARG A 161 6.56 7.36 2.73
N HIS A 162 7.30 6.64 1.89
CA HIS A 162 7.81 7.16 0.61
C HIS A 162 7.13 6.54 -0.62
N ALA A 163 6.34 5.48 -0.45
CA ALA A 163 5.61 4.80 -1.52
C ALA A 163 4.57 5.70 -2.20
N THR A 164 4.15 5.30 -3.39
CA THR A 164 2.91 5.83 -3.97
C THR A 164 1.72 5.46 -3.06
N PRO A 165 0.63 6.22 -3.09
CA PRO A 165 -0.54 5.94 -2.25
C PRO A 165 -1.08 4.51 -2.40
N GLU A 166 -1.03 3.97 -3.60
CA GLU A 166 -1.49 2.62 -3.93
C GLU A 166 -0.64 1.54 -3.25
N VAL A 167 0.68 1.59 -3.45
CA VAL A 167 1.64 0.68 -2.79
C VAL A 167 1.60 0.84 -1.28
N GLY A 168 1.56 2.09 -0.79
CA GLY A 168 1.48 2.37 0.64
C GLY A 168 0.24 1.75 1.28
N GLN A 169 -0.93 1.90 0.64
CA GLN A 169 -2.19 1.30 1.11
C GLN A 169 -2.12 -0.23 1.16
N TYR A 170 -1.53 -0.85 0.15
CA TYR A 170 -1.36 -2.30 0.11
C TYR A 170 -0.48 -2.79 1.27
N LEU A 171 0.67 -2.17 1.49
CA LEU A 171 1.57 -2.51 2.60
C LEU A 171 0.92 -2.29 3.98
N VAL A 172 0.13 -1.21 4.15
CA VAL A 172 -0.68 -0.99 5.36
C VAL A 172 -1.68 -2.12 5.57
N GLY A 173 -2.32 -2.59 4.48
CA GLY A 173 -3.25 -3.72 4.53
C GLY A 173 -2.58 -5.00 5.06
N ILE A 174 -1.36 -5.31 4.60
CA ILE A 174 -0.57 -6.43 5.11
C ILE A 174 -0.27 -6.23 6.61
N LEU A 175 0.21 -5.06 7.02
CA LEU A 175 0.53 -4.79 8.43
C LEU A 175 -0.67 -4.96 9.35
N VAL A 176 -1.84 -4.47 8.97
CA VAL A 176 -3.08 -4.61 9.77
C VAL A 176 -3.46 -6.08 9.90
N GLN A 177 -3.41 -6.85 8.81
CA GLN A 177 -3.71 -8.27 8.86
C GLN A 177 -2.68 -9.05 9.70
N MET A 178 -1.40 -8.67 9.62
CA MET A 178 -0.32 -9.21 10.44
C MET A 178 -0.56 -8.98 11.94
N GLN A 179 -0.97 -7.78 12.33
CA GLN A 179 -1.28 -7.46 13.73
C GLN A 179 -2.40 -8.34 14.25
N VAL A 180 -3.46 -8.53 13.45
CA VAL A 180 -4.59 -9.41 13.81
C VAL A 180 -4.13 -10.86 13.91
N HIS A 181 -3.34 -11.34 12.94
CA HIS A 181 -2.81 -12.70 12.95
C HIS A 181 -1.93 -12.94 14.19
N ASN A 182 -0.98 -12.04 14.48
CA ASN A 182 -0.11 -12.16 15.64
C ASN A 182 -0.89 -12.13 16.97
N ALA A 183 -1.93 -11.29 17.09
CA ALA A 183 -2.79 -11.28 18.27
C ALA A 183 -3.49 -12.62 18.49
N ARG A 184 -4.00 -13.22 17.42
CA ARG A 184 -4.65 -14.55 17.45
C ARG A 184 -3.66 -15.66 17.79
N MET A 185 -2.46 -15.64 17.20
CA MET A 185 -1.42 -16.61 17.54
C MET A 185 -1.03 -16.53 19.02
N ARG A 186 -0.88 -15.33 19.58
CA ARG A 186 -0.63 -15.15 21.02
C ARG A 186 -1.75 -15.70 21.91
N GLU A 187 -3.00 -15.62 21.47
CA GLU A 187 -4.15 -16.15 22.19
C GLU A 187 -4.09 -17.67 22.27
N PHE A 188 -3.63 -18.37 21.22
CA PHE A 188 -3.40 -19.82 21.24
C PHE A 188 -2.39 -20.25 22.32
N PHE A 189 -1.37 -19.41 22.59
CA PHE A 189 -0.33 -19.71 23.58
C PHE A 189 -0.60 -19.08 24.94
N ARG A 190 -1.80 -18.57 25.15
CA ARG A 190 -2.18 -18.02 26.47
C ARG A 190 -2.28 -19.15 27.49
N LYS A 191 -1.46 -19.05 28.54
CA LYS A 191 -1.45 -19.99 29.64
C LYS A 191 -2.56 -19.60 30.63
N ASP A 192 -3.60 -20.43 30.76
CA ASP A 192 -4.48 -20.42 31.92
C ASP A 192 -4.00 -21.54 32.88
N ASP A 193 -3.67 -21.20 34.10
CA ASP A 193 -3.17 -22.13 35.15
C ASP A 193 -1.94 -22.95 34.75
N GLY A 194 -1.04 -22.38 33.90
CA GLY A 194 0.19 -23.04 33.46
C GLY A 194 0.00 -24.06 32.33
N ILE A 195 -1.22 -24.26 31.84
CA ILE A 195 -1.58 -25.19 30.77
C ILE A 195 -1.99 -24.39 29.54
N ILE A 196 -1.41 -24.71 28.37
CA ILE A 196 -1.83 -24.14 27.08
C ILE A 196 -3.10 -24.90 26.68
N ARG A 197 -4.26 -24.27 26.86
CA ARG A 197 -5.54 -24.82 26.40
C ARG A 197 -5.92 -24.19 25.09
N ILE A 198 -5.90 -25.00 24.02
CA ILE A 198 -6.44 -24.57 22.73
C ILE A 198 -7.91 -24.99 22.69
N ASN A 199 -8.75 -24.03 23.02
CA ASN A 199 -10.20 -24.19 22.81
C ASN A 199 -10.58 -23.55 21.48
N SER A 200 -10.28 -24.26 20.37
CA SER A 200 -10.55 -23.74 19.03
C SER A 200 -11.45 -24.71 18.28
N ASP A 201 -12.65 -24.25 17.96
CA ASP A 201 -13.54 -24.94 17.02
C ASP A 201 -12.86 -25.07 15.64
N ARG A 202 -13.04 -26.21 14.98
CA ARG A 202 -12.48 -26.50 13.65
C ARG A 202 -12.86 -25.45 12.60
N LEU A 203 -14.06 -24.87 12.68
CA LEU A 203 -14.46 -23.76 11.80
C LEU A 203 -13.63 -22.50 12.01
N ASN A 204 -13.26 -22.19 13.26
CA ASN A 204 -12.34 -21.09 13.57
C ASN A 204 -10.94 -21.36 13.03
N LEU A 205 -10.46 -22.63 13.12
CA LEU A 205 -9.18 -23.03 12.55
C LEU A 205 -9.14 -22.86 11.03
N LEU A 206 -10.22 -23.22 10.29
CA LEU A 206 -10.34 -22.94 8.87
C LEU A 206 -10.21 -21.45 8.57
N THR A 207 -10.84 -20.60 9.40
CA THR A 207 -10.72 -19.16 9.26
C THR A 207 -9.29 -18.68 9.47
N TYR A 208 -8.56 -19.25 10.42
CA TYR A 208 -7.16 -18.88 10.69
C TYR A 208 -6.24 -19.34 9.55
N LEU A 209 -6.43 -20.55 9.04
CA LEU A 209 -5.69 -21.08 7.88
C LEU A 209 -5.93 -20.22 6.62
N TYR A 210 -7.20 -19.87 6.36
CA TYR A 210 -7.54 -18.97 5.26
C TYR A 210 -6.85 -17.62 5.39
N ARG A 211 -6.87 -16.99 6.59
CA ARG A 211 -6.21 -15.69 6.82
C ARG A 211 -4.69 -15.77 6.69
N LEU A 212 -4.11 -16.87 7.11
CA LEU A 212 -2.67 -17.12 6.95
C LEU A 212 -2.32 -17.30 5.46
N GLY A 213 -3.12 -18.08 4.71
CA GLY A 213 -3.00 -18.21 3.27
C GLY A 213 -3.14 -16.87 2.55
N GLN A 214 -4.09 -16.02 2.97
CA GLN A 214 -4.26 -14.66 2.43
C GLN A 214 -3.01 -13.80 2.65
N LEU A 215 -2.43 -13.80 3.85
CA LEU A 215 -1.20 -13.07 4.14
C LEU A 215 -0.04 -13.54 3.28
N GLN A 216 0.15 -14.86 3.14
CA GLN A 216 1.19 -15.44 2.29
C GLN A 216 0.96 -15.09 0.82
N ALA A 217 -0.28 -15.13 0.32
CA ALA A 217 -0.62 -14.76 -1.05
C ALA A 217 -0.30 -13.28 -1.34
N LEU A 218 -0.64 -12.38 -0.41
CA LEU A 218 -0.32 -10.95 -0.52
C LEU A 218 1.20 -10.72 -0.62
N ILE A 219 2.00 -11.45 0.15
CA ILE A 219 3.47 -11.37 0.09
C ILE A 219 3.99 -11.95 -1.22
N ASN A 220 3.55 -13.16 -1.60
CA ASN A 220 3.98 -13.82 -2.83
C ASN A 220 3.77 -12.93 -4.05
N LYS A 221 2.57 -12.36 -4.19
CA LYS A 221 2.18 -11.48 -5.30
C LYS A 221 3.10 -10.28 -5.46
N ASN A 222 3.65 -9.77 -4.37
CA ASN A 222 4.51 -8.58 -4.37
C ASN A 222 6.00 -8.89 -4.20
N PHE A 223 6.41 -10.15 -4.21
CA PHE A 223 7.81 -10.51 -4.04
C PHE A 223 8.67 -10.01 -5.21
N ASP A 224 8.21 -10.20 -6.43
CA ASP A 224 8.92 -9.76 -7.64
C ASP A 224 8.90 -8.24 -7.80
N PHE A 225 7.81 -7.58 -7.39
CA PHE A 225 7.80 -6.13 -7.25
C PHE A 225 8.87 -5.66 -6.25
N ALA A 226 8.97 -6.29 -5.08
CA ALA A 226 9.98 -5.93 -4.08
C ALA A 226 11.41 -6.06 -4.62
N ARG A 227 11.67 -7.05 -5.47
CA ARG A 227 12.95 -7.28 -6.19
C ARG A 227 13.18 -6.36 -7.40
N ASN A 228 12.26 -5.47 -7.73
CA ASN A 228 12.29 -4.64 -8.95
C ASN A 228 12.24 -5.43 -10.28
N ILE A 229 11.67 -6.64 -10.28
CA ILE A 229 11.54 -7.47 -11.49
C ILE A 229 10.31 -7.08 -12.29
N VAL A 230 9.17 -6.83 -11.59
CA VAL A 230 7.89 -6.46 -12.19
C VAL A 230 7.34 -5.17 -11.57
N PRO A 231 6.46 -4.44 -12.28
CA PRO A 231 5.71 -3.34 -11.69
C PRO A 231 4.78 -3.85 -10.58
N PHE A 232 4.29 -2.93 -9.75
CA PHE A 232 3.34 -3.24 -8.68
C PHE A 232 2.00 -3.70 -9.26
N ASP A 233 1.49 -4.82 -8.74
CA ASP A 233 0.18 -5.38 -9.06
C ASP A 233 -0.79 -5.20 -7.90
N SER A 234 -1.84 -4.40 -8.13
CA SER A 234 -2.91 -4.12 -7.16
C SER A 234 -4.16 -4.98 -7.37
N ASN A 235 -4.15 -5.89 -8.35
CA ASN A 235 -5.31 -6.75 -8.59
C ASN A 235 -5.67 -7.58 -7.36
N PRO A 236 -6.96 -7.86 -7.13
CA PRO A 236 -7.38 -8.74 -6.04
C PRO A 236 -6.74 -10.12 -6.15
N LEU A 237 -6.64 -10.81 -5.01
CA LEU A 237 -6.14 -12.18 -4.96
C LEU A 237 -7.16 -13.12 -5.61
N ASP A 238 -6.66 -14.01 -6.46
CA ASP A 238 -7.43 -15.07 -7.09
C ASP A 238 -7.17 -16.45 -6.44
N TRP A 239 -7.80 -17.49 -7.00
CA TRP A 239 -7.64 -18.86 -6.48
C TRP A 239 -6.21 -19.38 -6.66
N GLU A 240 -5.54 -19.01 -7.74
CA GLU A 240 -4.16 -19.44 -8.02
C GLU A 240 -3.18 -18.84 -7.02
N ASP A 241 -3.37 -17.58 -6.64
CA ASP A 241 -2.60 -16.91 -5.58
C ASP A 241 -2.69 -17.67 -4.25
N PHE A 242 -3.93 -18.09 -3.87
CA PHE A 242 -4.15 -18.86 -2.64
C PHE A 242 -3.58 -20.27 -2.74
N ARG A 243 -3.72 -20.94 -3.87
CA ARG A 243 -3.18 -22.29 -4.07
C ARG A 243 -1.66 -22.30 -3.91
N ASN A 244 -0.99 -21.33 -4.51
CA ASN A 244 0.45 -21.14 -4.38
C ASN A 244 0.85 -20.80 -2.95
N ALA A 245 0.09 -19.96 -2.27
CA ALA A 245 0.33 -19.60 -0.87
C ALA A 245 0.20 -20.81 0.06
N PHE A 246 -0.85 -21.63 -0.09
CA PHE A 246 -1.02 -22.86 0.69
C PHE A 246 0.12 -23.83 0.43
N GLY A 247 0.57 -23.98 -0.83
CA GLY A 247 1.75 -24.79 -1.16
C GLY A 247 3.02 -24.31 -0.44
N ASN A 248 3.28 -23.00 -0.41
CA ASN A 248 4.43 -22.42 0.30
C ASN A 248 4.38 -22.61 1.82
N LEU A 249 3.18 -22.74 2.37
CA LEU A 249 2.92 -22.97 3.79
C LEU A 249 2.90 -24.46 4.18
N ASN A 250 3.06 -25.37 3.21
CA ASN A 250 2.85 -26.82 3.38
C ASN A 250 1.46 -27.18 3.91
N ILE A 251 0.43 -26.44 3.48
CA ILE A 251 -0.98 -26.68 3.80
C ILE A 251 -1.62 -27.47 2.68
N TRP A 252 -1.94 -28.76 2.94
CA TRP A 252 -2.59 -29.64 2.00
C TRP A 252 -4.10 -29.55 2.17
N LEU A 253 -4.79 -28.95 1.20
CA LEU A 253 -6.21 -28.59 1.29
C LEU A 253 -7.12 -29.78 1.66
N GLN A 254 -6.76 -31.00 1.21
CA GLN A 254 -7.50 -32.23 1.44
C GLN A 254 -7.52 -32.65 2.93
N GLU A 255 -6.59 -32.19 3.73
CA GLU A 255 -6.49 -32.53 5.15
C GLU A 255 -7.42 -31.68 6.03
N TYR A 256 -7.84 -30.51 5.52
CA TYR A 256 -8.61 -29.54 6.29
C TYR A 256 -10.10 -29.56 5.92
N VAL A 257 -10.73 -30.69 6.26
CA VAL A 257 -12.15 -30.94 6.03
C VAL A 257 -12.84 -31.11 7.37
N VAL A 258 -13.90 -30.37 7.64
CA VAL A 258 -14.77 -30.51 8.82
C VAL A 258 -15.94 -31.40 8.48
N ASP A 259 -16.60 -31.15 7.35
CA ASP A 259 -17.68 -31.90 6.75
C ASP A 259 -17.77 -31.69 5.24
N ASP A 260 -18.73 -32.29 4.56
CA ASP A 260 -18.90 -32.17 3.09
C ASP A 260 -19.09 -30.73 2.60
N HIS A 261 -19.52 -29.82 3.46
CA HIS A 261 -19.79 -28.41 3.12
C HIS A 261 -18.75 -27.44 3.69
N ALA A 262 -17.98 -27.89 4.68
CA ALA A 262 -17.02 -27.06 5.41
C ALA A 262 -15.59 -27.61 5.27
N ASN A 263 -14.91 -27.20 4.21
CA ASN A 263 -13.51 -27.48 3.93
C ASN A 263 -12.77 -26.20 3.57
N LEU A 264 -11.43 -26.21 3.66
CA LEU A 264 -10.59 -25.02 3.45
C LEU A 264 -10.68 -24.50 2.01
N GLU A 265 -10.73 -25.38 1.03
CA GLU A 265 -10.85 -25.00 -0.38
C GLU A 265 -12.15 -24.25 -0.67
N GLY A 266 -13.29 -24.85 -0.31
CA GLY A 266 -14.60 -24.24 -0.50
C GLY A 266 -14.79 -22.96 0.31
N PHE A 267 -14.22 -22.89 1.52
CA PHE A 267 -14.22 -21.67 2.33
C PHE A 267 -13.45 -20.54 1.61
N THR A 268 -12.27 -20.85 1.07
CA THR A 268 -11.44 -19.89 0.37
C THR A 268 -12.10 -19.38 -0.90
N LYS A 269 -12.65 -20.26 -1.74
CA LYS A 269 -13.35 -19.89 -2.98
C LYS A 269 -14.53 -18.96 -2.70
N ARG A 270 -15.38 -19.29 -1.72
CA ARG A 270 -16.49 -18.41 -1.30
C ARG A 270 -16.02 -17.07 -0.74
N ALA A 271 -14.84 -17.03 -0.09
CA ALA A 271 -14.28 -15.79 0.41
C ALA A 271 -13.75 -14.88 -0.73
N ILE A 272 -13.15 -15.47 -1.76
CA ILE A 272 -12.71 -14.76 -2.98
C ILE A 272 -13.92 -14.15 -3.68
N GLU A 273 -14.97 -14.91 -3.96
CA GLU A 273 -16.21 -14.44 -4.60
C GLU A 273 -16.86 -13.27 -3.84
N ARG A 274 -16.87 -13.31 -2.52
CA ARG A 274 -17.39 -12.19 -1.69
C ARG A 274 -16.55 -10.93 -1.73
N ASN A 275 -15.26 -11.07 -1.91
CA ASN A 275 -14.33 -9.93 -1.93
C ASN A 275 -14.17 -9.33 -3.33
N ASN A 276 -14.50 -10.07 -4.36
CA ASN A 276 -14.47 -9.67 -5.77
C ASN A 276 -15.88 -9.85 -6.37
N PRO A 277 -16.88 -9.05 -5.96
CA PRO A 277 -18.16 -9.05 -6.66
C PRO A 277 -17.91 -8.45 -8.05
N ASP A 278 -18.35 -9.18 -9.10
CA ASP A 278 -18.36 -8.75 -10.51
C ASP A 278 -19.09 -7.41 -10.70
#